data_7ad844dce128d0d70ac7721c3fcb6d1b
#
_entry.id   7ad844dce128d0d70ac7721c3fcb6d1b
#
_cell.length_a   1.000
_cell.length_b   1.000
_cell.length_c   1.000
_cell.angle_alpha   90.00
_cell.angle_beta   90.00
_cell.angle_gamma   90.00
#
_symmetry.space_group_name_H-M   'P 1'
#
loop_
_entity.id
_entity.type
_entity.pdbx_description
1 polymer ?
#
loop_
_entity_poly.entity_id
_entity_poly.type
_entity_poly.pdbx_seq_one_letter_code
_entity_poly.pdbx_strand_id
1 'polypeptide(L)'
;MNLDTIGEKIDDIEVSISHRIIELFSAGLYSSPNKAFEELVCNSYDAFASKVAVYVPSDSTVEGAYIWVCDNGEGLNPKELKNLWRIGESTKRQGNVRDKKRLQIGQFGIGKLATYILARKLTYISKKDGRYILSTMDYDLIKEDYEKLLIDEREVKEDEAQILLQQYVDEKIIQFNLFGDNAEPTWTVSLMTELKPKAREIKNGRLKWILSTALPLNPGFQLNFNGEKIESSKINVPVMKKWIIGKNDETAKKLKTAECKVSKEDDKEQYFVDFENLKGVHGEFILYEDSLVEGKSSELGRSHGIFLIIRGRLINLEDALLGMDAFSHGAFNRCRIIVNADELDKNLTSTREAVKDSQPFSQLKEYIKKKFNNEVRKYYFDQQLQMEEKKSVSSRMAQTSYLTSKKPIYDFVQNFYLSQILNPILIDKPLD
;
A
#
# COMPACT_ATOMS: atom_id res chain seq x y z
N MET A 1 -20.88 44.10 22.33
CA MET A 1 -19.50 44.52 22.01
C MET A 1 -19.03 43.64 20.86
N ASN A 2 -18.72 44.23 19.72
CA ASN A 2 -18.26 43.45 18.54
C ASN A 2 -16.73 43.47 18.52
N LEU A 3 -16.09 42.29 18.53
CA LEU A 3 -14.62 42.13 18.54
C LEU A 3 -13.96 42.79 17.31
N ASP A 4 -14.67 42.81 16.18
CA ASP A 4 -14.15 43.32 14.92
C ASP A 4 -14.11 44.86 14.82
N THR A 5 -14.78 45.56 15.75
CA THR A 5 -14.95 47.01 15.71
C THR A 5 -14.55 47.75 17.00
N ILE A 6 -14.02 47.01 17.98
CA ILE A 6 -13.60 47.61 19.25
C ILE A 6 -12.15 48.14 19.15
N GLY A 7 -11.98 49.42 19.49
CA GLY A 7 -10.68 50.08 19.47
C GLY A 7 -10.33 50.69 18.09
N GLU A 8 -9.16 51.32 18.05
CA GLU A 8 -8.58 51.82 16.79
C GLU A 8 -7.64 50.77 16.20
N LYS A 9 -7.77 50.52 14.91
CA LYS A 9 -6.86 49.66 14.17
C LYS A 9 -5.49 50.33 14.11
N ILE A 10 -4.45 49.68 14.62
CA ILE A 10 -3.07 50.16 14.59
C ILE A 10 -2.44 49.83 13.24
N ASP A 11 -2.44 48.52 12.86
CA ASP A 11 -1.84 48.02 11.62
C ASP A 11 -2.33 46.61 11.31
N ASP A 12 -1.99 46.10 10.12
CA ASP A 12 -2.16 44.70 9.72
C ASP A 12 -0.86 43.94 9.97
N ILE A 13 -0.94 42.79 10.57
CA ILE A 13 0.21 41.88 10.77
C ILE A 13 0.29 40.95 9.58
N GLU A 14 1.40 41.06 8.80
CA GLU A 14 1.66 40.11 7.70
C GLU A 14 2.19 38.77 8.28
N VAL A 15 1.47 37.69 7.95
CA VAL A 15 1.93 36.34 8.33
C VAL A 15 2.88 35.82 7.27
N SER A 16 4.16 35.68 7.62
CA SER A 16 5.19 35.06 6.78
C SER A 16 5.46 33.61 7.21
N ILE A 17 5.74 32.75 6.26
CA ILE A 17 6.07 31.33 6.50
C ILE A 17 7.49 31.07 6.02
N SER A 18 8.38 30.68 6.96
CA SER A 18 9.76 30.30 6.62
C SER A 18 9.81 29.03 5.74
N HIS A 19 10.76 28.98 4.81
CA HIS A 19 11.04 27.79 4.00
C HIS A 19 11.44 26.56 4.83
N ARG A 20 11.88 26.72 6.08
CA ARG A 20 12.09 25.62 7.05
C ARG A 20 10.85 24.75 7.27
N ILE A 21 9.66 25.25 6.90
CA ILE A 21 8.44 24.45 6.94
C ILE A 21 8.57 23.19 6.05
N ILE A 22 9.35 23.24 4.97
CA ILE A 22 9.63 22.09 4.10
C ILE A 22 10.38 21.00 4.88
N GLU A 23 11.38 21.39 5.66
CA GLU A 23 12.13 20.47 6.52
C GLU A 23 11.25 19.88 7.61
N LEU A 24 10.53 20.73 8.33
CA LEU A 24 9.65 20.33 9.43
C LEU A 24 8.52 19.40 8.94
N PHE A 25 7.89 19.73 7.82
CA PHE A 25 6.86 18.87 7.24
C PHE A 25 7.44 17.56 6.70
N SER A 26 8.61 17.60 6.04
CA SER A 26 9.23 16.39 5.52
C SER A 26 9.64 15.44 6.65
N ALA A 27 10.26 15.95 7.70
CA ALA A 27 10.65 15.16 8.86
C ALA A 27 9.46 14.66 9.68
N GLY A 28 8.40 15.47 9.82
CA GLY A 28 7.23 15.13 10.61
C GLY A 28 6.18 14.29 9.89
N LEU A 29 6.05 14.45 8.56
CA LEU A 29 5.03 13.75 7.78
C LEU A 29 5.51 12.41 7.22
N TYR A 30 6.82 12.26 6.98
CA TYR A 30 7.34 11.07 6.31
C TYR A 30 8.28 10.30 7.23
N SER A 31 7.73 9.33 7.95
CA SER A 31 8.48 8.47 8.87
C SER A 31 9.34 7.43 8.15
N SER A 32 8.94 7.03 6.94
CA SER A 32 9.58 5.96 6.16
C SER A 32 10.17 6.49 4.85
N PRO A 33 11.43 6.11 4.51
CA PRO A 33 12.05 6.44 3.22
C PRO A 33 11.28 5.90 2.01
N ASN A 34 10.54 4.81 2.19
CA ASN A 34 9.75 4.21 1.13
C ASN A 34 8.63 5.12 0.63
N LYS A 35 8.18 6.06 1.45
CA LYS A 35 7.09 6.99 1.12
C LYS A 35 7.42 7.90 -0.05
N ALA A 36 8.69 8.28 -0.19
CA ALA A 36 9.14 9.08 -1.33
C ALA A 36 8.86 8.37 -2.67
N PHE A 37 9.08 7.06 -2.72
CA PHE A 37 8.82 6.27 -3.92
C PHE A 37 7.33 6.13 -4.21
N GLU A 38 6.51 5.89 -3.18
CA GLU A 38 5.06 5.85 -3.35
C GLU A 38 4.55 7.17 -3.94
N GLU A 39 5.01 8.31 -3.43
CA GLU A 39 4.59 9.62 -3.91
C GLU A 39 5.08 9.89 -5.34
N LEU A 40 6.34 9.56 -5.67
CA LEU A 40 6.87 9.72 -7.03
C LEU A 40 6.14 8.83 -8.03
N VAL A 41 5.91 7.56 -7.69
CA VAL A 41 5.16 6.65 -8.57
C VAL A 41 3.68 7.04 -8.69
N CYS A 42 3.06 7.56 -7.62
CA CYS A 42 1.72 8.16 -7.70
C CYS A 42 1.69 9.39 -8.62
N ASN A 43 2.75 10.22 -8.61
CA ASN A 43 2.85 11.35 -9.53
C ASN A 43 2.96 10.90 -10.98
N SER A 44 3.73 9.86 -11.25
CA SER A 44 3.83 9.22 -12.57
C SER A 44 2.47 8.64 -13.01
N TYR A 45 1.76 7.98 -12.09
CA TYR A 45 0.40 7.49 -12.35
C TYR A 45 -0.57 8.64 -12.70
N ASP A 46 -0.50 9.74 -11.97
CA ASP A 46 -1.34 10.92 -12.19
C ASP A 46 -0.97 11.70 -13.47
N ALA A 47 0.27 11.55 -13.94
CA ALA A 47 0.75 12.05 -15.23
C ALA A 47 0.38 11.12 -16.40
N PHE A 48 -0.52 10.17 -16.20
CA PHE A 48 -1.00 9.19 -17.18
C PHE A 48 0.10 8.30 -17.78
N ALA A 49 1.21 8.09 -17.06
CA ALA A 49 2.24 7.16 -17.47
C ALA A 49 1.67 5.75 -17.63
N SER A 50 2.08 5.05 -18.67
CA SER A 50 1.81 3.62 -18.85
C SER A 50 2.95 2.74 -18.35
N LYS A 51 4.17 3.30 -18.30
CA LYS A 51 5.38 2.63 -17.84
C LYS A 51 6.11 3.50 -16.84
N VAL A 52 6.48 2.91 -15.72
CA VAL A 52 7.28 3.56 -14.66
C VAL A 52 8.40 2.62 -14.26
N ALA A 53 9.61 3.16 -14.12
CA ALA A 53 10.75 2.43 -13.63
C ALA A 53 11.32 3.13 -12.39
N VAL A 54 11.71 2.33 -11.40
CA VAL A 54 12.33 2.77 -10.15
C VAL A 54 13.69 2.11 -10.04
N TYR A 55 14.71 2.90 -9.75
CA TYR A 55 16.06 2.43 -9.48
C TYR A 55 16.50 2.81 -8.08
N VAL A 56 16.99 1.84 -7.34
CA VAL A 56 17.64 2.00 -6.04
C VAL A 56 18.92 1.17 -6.05
N PRO A 57 20.08 1.76 -5.73
CA PRO A 57 21.33 1.02 -5.71
C PRO A 57 21.28 -0.11 -4.66
N SER A 58 22.07 -1.16 -4.86
CA SER A 58 22.22 -2.23 -3.87
C SER A 58 22.90 -1.75 -2.58
N ASP A 59 23.78 -0.75 -2.72
CA ASP A 59 24.44 -0.07 -1.60
C ASP A 59 24.35 1.45 -1.78
N SER A 60 23.53 2.08 -0.95
CA SER A 60 23.34 3.54 -0.91
C SER A 60 24.44 4.27 -0.12
N THR A 61 25.44 3.56 0.43
CA THR A 61 26.55 4.16 1.18
C THR A 61 27.71 4.56 0.29
N VAL A 62 27.75 4.04 -0.93
CA VAL A 62 28.80 4.35 -1.91
C VAL A 62 28.75 5.82 -2.30
N GLU A 63 29.91 6.48 -2.35
CA GLU A 63 30.02 7.85 -2.80
C GLU A 63 29.50 7.99 -4.24
N GLY A 64 28.68 9.02 -4.49
CA GLY A 64 28.04 9.22 -5.77
C GLY A 64 26.81 8.31 -6.02
N ALA A 65 26.37 7.52 -5.05
CA ALA A 65 25.15 6.75 -5.16
C ALA A 65 23.93 7.65 -5.42
N TYR A 66 23.02 7.18 -6.26
CA TYR A 66 21.84 7.92 -6.69
C TYR A 66 20.61 7.00 -6.76
N ILE A 67 19.46 7.63 -6.78
CA ILE A 67 18.15 6.98 -6.89
C ILE A 67 17.38 7.73 -7.96
N TRP A 68 16.56 7.01 -8.75
CA TRP A 68 15.66 7.69 -9.68
C TRP A 68 14.33 6.96 -9.87
N VAL A 69 13.33 7.75 -10.28
CA VAL A 69 12.04 7.28 -10.80
C VAL A 69 11.87 7.90 -12.19
N CYS A 70 11.61 7.05 -13.18
CA CYS A 70 11.46 7.44 -14.58
C CYS A 70 10.09 6.96 -15.09
N ASP A 71 9.37 7.83 -15.81
CA ASP A 71 8.06 7.53 -16.36
C ASP A 71 7.88 8.08 -17.79
N ASN A 72 6.99 7.44 -18.56
CA ASN A 72 6.58 7.89 -19.88
C ASN A 72 5.23 8.64 -19.84
N GLY A 73 4.97 9.39 -18.78
CA GLY A 73 3.79 10.23 -18.64
C GLY A 73 3.79 11.48 -19.52
N GLU A 74 2.87 12.41 -19.27
CA GLU A 74 2.67 13.62 -20.09
C GLU A 74 3.88 14.56 -20.13
N GLY A 75 4.92 14.33 -19.33
CA GLY A 75 6.06 15.23 -19.20
C GLY A 75 5.70 16.57 -18.57
N LEU A 76 6.69 17.45 -18.40
CA LEU A 76 6.54 18.76 -17.77
C LEU A 76 7.11 19.86 -18.71
N ASN A 77 6.31 20.88 -18.96
CA ASN A 77 6.80 22.13 -19.53
C ASN A 77 7.19 23.13 -18.42
N PRO A 78 7.85 24.27 -18.74
CA PRO A 78 8.29 25.23 -17.72
C PRO A 78 7.16 25.74 -16.81
N LYS A 79 5.97 25.94 -17.34
CA LYS A 79 4.81 26.39 -16.55
C LYS A 79 4.32 25.34 -15.58
N GLU A 80 4.26 24.09 -16.04
CA GLU A 80 3.87 22.93 -15.22
C GLU A 80 4.91 22.67 -14.14
N LEU A 81 6.19 22.82 -14.46
CA LEU A 81 7.29 22.68 -13.54
C LEU A 81 7.23 23.74 -12.41
N LYS A 82 6.95 25.00 -12.75
CA LYS A 82 6.69 26.06 -11.75
C LYS A 82 5.52 25.72 -10.85
N ASN A 83 4.44 25.19 -11.42
CA ASN A 83 3.27 24.76 -10.63
C ASN A 83 3.59 23.55 -9.76
N LEU A 84 4.49 22.67 -10.20
CA LEU A 84 4.93 21.52 -9.37
C LEU A 84 5.54 22.01 -8.05
N TRP A 85 6.28 23.13 -8.05
CA TRP A 85 6.93 23.68 -6.86
C TRP A 85 6.05 24.58 -5.98
N ARG A 86 4.77 24.76 -6.32
CA ARG A 86 3.80 25.38 -5.41
C ARG A 86 3.36 24.37 -4.35
N ILE A 87 3.92 24.53 -3.16
CA ILE A 87 3.68 23.62 -2.04
C ILE A 87 2.27 23.87 -1.48
N GLY A 88 1.50 22.78 -1.29
CA GLY A 88 0.12 22.87 -0.78
C GLY A 88 -0.93 23.22 -1.83
N GLU A 89 -0.52 23.56 -3.06
CA GLU A 89 -1.44 23.71 -4.18
C GLU A 89 -1.50 22.43 -5.01
N SER A 90 -2.71 21.99 -5.35
CA SER A 90 -2.93 20.88 -6.28
C SER A 90 -3.93 21.31 -7.34
N THR A 91 -3.48 21.39 -8.58
CA THR A 91 -4.34 21.64 -9.75
C THR A 91 -5.27 20.47 -10.03
N LYS A 92 -4.97 19.30 -9.46
CA LYS A 92 -5.75 18.06 -9.60
C LYS A 92 -7.15 18.15 -8.97
N ARG A 93 -7.39 19.10 -8.07
CA ARG A 93 -8.72 19.35 -7.45
C ARG A 93 -9.72 20.08 -8.35
N GLN A 94 -9.26 20.69 -9.44
CA GLN A 94 -10.11 21.54 -10.29
C GLN A 94 -10.91 20.77 -11.36
N GLY A 95 -11.04 19.46 -11.25
CA GLY A 95 -12.09 18.70 -11.95
C GLY A 95 -11.97 18.60 -13.46
N ASN A 96 -10.81 18.82 -14.06
CA ASN A 96 -10.58 18.47 -15.45
C ASN A 96 -10.40 16.94 -15.57
N VAL A 97 -11.54 16.25 -15.58
CA VAL A 97 -11.61 14.80 -15.95
C VAL A 97 -11.33 14.72 -17.45
N ARG A 98 -10.04 14.73 -17.83
CA ARG A 98 -9.62 14.56 -19.23
C ARG A 98 -9.81 13.13 -19.73
N ASP A 99 -9.81 12.16 -18.81
CA ASP A 99 -10.09 10.77 -19.13
C ASP A 99 -10.94 10.13 -18.02
N LYS A 100 -12.14 9.67 -18.38
CA LYS A 100 -13.07 8.99 -17.47
C LYS A 100 -12.56 7.64 -16.96
N LYS A 101 -11.47 7.12 -17.56
CA LYS A 101 -10.95 5.79 -17.26
C LYS A 101 -9.93 5.75 -16.11
N ARG A 102 -9.36 6.89 -15.71
CA ARG A 102 -8.29 6.92 -14.72
C ARG A 102 -8.45 8.12 -13.78
N LEU A 103 -8.79 7.84 -12.52
CA LEU A 103 -8.90 8.87 -11.48
C LEU A 103 -7.51 9.19 -10.92
N GLN A 104 -7.19 10.49 -10.81
CA GLN A 104 -5.96 10.93 -10.19
C GLN A 104 -5.97 10.68 -8.68
N ILE A 105 -4.82 10.26 -8.16
CA ILE A 105 -4.64 9.88 -6.75
C ILE A 105 -4.14 11.07 -5.91
N GLY A 106 -3.28 11.93 -6.48
CA GLY A 106 -2.63 13.04 -5.79
C GLY A 106 -3.60 14.16 -5.42
N GLN A 107 -3.58 14.64 -4.15
CA GLN A 107 -4.49 15.68 -3.67
C GLN A 107 -3.81 16.91 -3.07
N PHE A 108 -2.73 16.73 -2.31
CA PHE A 108 -2.26 17.77 -1.39
C PHE A 108 -1.10 18.62 -1.92
N GLY A 109 -0.47 18.25 -3.04
CA GLY A 109 0.66 18.99 -3.61
C GLY A 109 1.93 18.99 -2.74
N ILE A 110 2.03 18.09 -1.75
CA ILE A 110 3.15 17.99 -0.82
C ILE A 110 4.01 16.74 -1.01
N GLY A 111 3.56 15.77 -1.82
CA GLY A 111 4.22 14.45 -1.95
C GLY A 111 5.68 14.52 -2.38
N LYS A 112 6.06 15.53 -3.20
CA LYS A 112 7.45 15.77 -3.58
C LYS A 112 8.38 16.08 -2.40
N LEU A 113 7.84 16.57 -1.28
CA LEU A 113 8.64 16.84 -0.08
C LEU A 113 9.16 15.56 0.59
N ALA A 114 8.55 14.41 0.28
CA ALA A 114 9.04 13.12 0.79
C ALA A 114 10.46 12.80 0.31
N THR A 115 10.90 13.34 -0.84
CA THR A 115 12.28 13.14 -1.32
C THR A 115 13.34 13.86 -0.50
N TYR A 116 12.96 14.90 0.26
CA TYR A 116 13.84 15.63 1.18
C TYR A 116 14.56 14.71 2.17
N ILE A 117 13.88 13.66 2.64
CA ILE A 117 14.49 12.73 3.61
C ILE A 117 15.54 11.81 2.97
N LEU A 118 15.50 11.63 1.65
CA LEU A 118 16.39 10.71 0.93
C LEU A 118 17.65 11.37 0.38
N ALA A 119 17.56 12.61 -0.10
CA ALA A 119 18.63 13.24 -0.84
C ALA A 119 18.77 14.73 -0.51
N ARG A 120 19.94 15.29 -0.80
CA ARG A 120 20.19 16.73 -0.73
C ARG A 120 19.72 17.42 -2.02
N LYS A 121 19.76 16.73 -3.15
CA LYS A 121 19.34 17.28 -4.43
C LYS A 121 18.28 16.42 -5.11
N LEU A 122 17.24 17.06 -5.61
CA LEU A 122 16.21 16.48 -6.47
C LEU A 122 16.22 17.22 -7.81
N THR A 123 16.54 16.50 -8.87
CA THR A 123 16.53 17.03 -10.23
C THR A 123 15.42 16.39 -11.04
N TYR A 124 14.52 17.19 -11.57
CA TYR A 124 13.58 16.77 -12.60
C TYR A 124 14.19 17.02 -13.97
N ILE A 125 14.20 15.99 -14.81
CA ILE A 125 14.57 16.08 -16.22
C ILE A 125 13.35 15.60 -16.98
N SER A 126 12.80 16.43 -17.87
CA SER A 126 11.56 16.11 -18.56
C SER A 126 11.61 16.51 -20.04
N LYS A 127 11.03 15.65 -20.89
CA LYS A 127 10.78 15.89 -22.31
C LYS A 127 9.30 16.15 -22.53
N LYS A 128 8.97 17.30 -23.14
CA LYS A 128 7.63 17.65 -23.57
C LYS A 128 7.66 18.62 -24.72
N ASP A 129 6.80 18.42 -25.71
CA ASP A 129 6.69 19.28 -26.91
C ASP A 129 8.03 19.48 -27.62
N GLY A 130 8.86 18.42 -27.65
CA GLY A 130 10.20 18.46 -28.27
C GLY A 130 11.26 19.25 -27.49
N ARG A 131 10.95 19.74 -26.29
CA ARG A 131 11.86 20.49 -25.42
C ARG A 131 12.31 19.61 -24.24
N TYR A 132 13.52 19.84 -23.78
CA TYR A 132 14.12 19.15 -22.63
C TYR A 132 14.37 20.18 -21.55
N ILE A 133 13.73 19.99 -20.41
CA ILE A 133 13.78 20.89 -19.27
C ILE A 133 14.43 20.18 -18.08
N LEU A 134 15.36 20.86 -17.44
CA LEU A 134 16.04 20.41 -16.23
C LEU A 134 15.73 21.38 -15.08
N SER A 135 15.34 20.87 -13.94
CA SER A 135 15.09 21.68 -12.75
C SER A 135 15.66 20.99 -11.52
N THR A 136 16.52 21.68 -10.81
CA THR A 136 17.20 21.15 -9.61
C THR A 136 16.82 21.93 -8.37
N MET A 137 16.25 21.21 -7.40
CA MET A 137 16.05 21.67 -6.03
C MET A 137 17.22 21.21 -5.18
N ASP A 138 17.98 22.17 -4.66
CA ASP A 138 18.97 21.91 -3.63
C ASP A 138 18.35 22.16 -2.24
N TYR A 139 18.18 21.09 -1.48
CA TYR A 139 17.54 21.15 -0.18
C TYR A 139 18.44 21.75 0.90
N ASP A 140 19.74 21.84 0.70
CA ASP A 140 20.63 22.49 1.66
C ASP A 140 20.43 24.02 1.69
N LEU A 141 19.89 24.59 0.59
CA LEU A 141 19.53 26.00 0.54
C LEU A 141 18.36 26.37 1.49
N ILE A 142 17.56 25.37 1.91
CA ILE A 142 16.45 25.60 2.85
C ILE A 142 16.96 26.00 4.23
N LYS A 143 18.16 25.59 4.62
CA LYS A 143 18.76 25.87 5.95
C LYS A 143 19.23 27.30 6.08
N GLU A 144 19.47 27.95 4.97
CA GLU A 144 19.84 29.34 4.94
C GLU A 144 18.56 30.17 4.90
N ASP A 145 18.41 31.15 5.79
CA ASP A 145 17.23 32.03 5.89
C ASP A 145 17.15 32.99 4.70
N TYR A 146 16.98 32.46 3.48
CA TYR A 146 16.69 33.28 2.33
C TYR A 146 15.22 33.71 2.28
N GLU A 147 14.95 34.95 1.95
CA GLU A 147 13.58 35.45 1.73
C GLU A 147 12.89 34.67 0.60
N LYS A 148 13.66 34.15 -0.36
CA LYS A 148 13.15 33.38 -1.51
C LYS A 148 14.00 32.17 -1.78
N LEU A 149 13.37 30.98 -1.82
CA LEU A 149 14.00 29.77 -2.31
C LEU A 149 13.90 29.75 -3.83
N LEU A 150 15.04 29.85 -4.50
CA LEU A 150 15.13 29.81 -5.97
C LEU A 150 15.54 28.40 -6.43
N ILE A 151 14.82 27.88 -7.40
CA ILE A 151 15.09 26.59 -8.04
C ILE A 151 15.76 26.84 -9.38
N ASP A 152 16.88 26.17 -9.63
CA ASP A 152 17.57 26.25 -10.92
C ASP A 152 16.72 25.55 -11.99
N GLU A 153 16.35 26.29 -13.03
CA GLU A 153 15.56 25.79 -14.18
C GLU A 153 16.32 26.08 -15.47
N ARG A 154 16.55 25.06 -16.27
CA ARG A 154 17.29 25.16 -17.52
C ARG A 154 16.58 24.43 -18.66
N GLU A 155 16.62 25.00 -19.85
CA GLU A 155 16.32 24.28 -21.06
C GLU A 155 17.66 23.79 -21.67
N VAL A 156 17.73 22.51 -21.98
CA VAL A 156 18.92 21.87 -22.54
C VAL A 156 18.61 21.26 -23.88
N LYS A 157 19.64 21.06 -24.71
CA LYS A 157 19.50 20.36 -25.98
C LYS A 157 19.37 18.85 -25.76
N GLU A 158 18.87 18.15 -26.77
CA GLU A 158 18.69 16.70 -26.72
C GLU A 158 20.00 15.95 -26.43
N ASP A 159 21.09 16.33 -27.10
CA ASP A 159 22.43 15.75 -26.92
C ASP A 159 22.94 15.96 -25.47
N GLU A 160 22.74 17.15 -24.93
CA GLU A 160 23.12 17.48 -23.55
C GLU A 160 22.30 16.65 -22.54
N ALA A 161 20.99 16.54 -22.77
CA ALA A 161 20.10 15.72 -21.94
C ALA A 161 20.48 14.24 -22.02
N GLN A 162 20.81 13.74 -23.21
CA GLN A 162 21.23 12.36 -23.41
C GLN A 162 22.56 12.06 -22.71
N ILE A 163 23.58 12.90 -22.88
CA ILE A 163 24.87 12.74 -22.19
C ILE A 163 24.70 12.75 -20.68
N LEU A 164 23.86 13.66 -20.16
CA LEU A 164 23.56 13.71 -18.72
C LEU A 164 22.89 12.44 -18.22
N LEU A 165 21.83 12.01 -18.89
CA LEU A 165 21.06 10.84 -18.44
C LEU A 165 21.80 9.51 -18.60
N GLN A 166 22.68 9.37 -19.60
CA GLN A 166 23.52 8.18 -19.74
C GLN A 166 24.43 7.91 -18.53
N GLN A 167 24.71 8.93 -17.70
CA GLN A 167 25.50 8.77 -16.48
C GLN A 167 24.70 8.10 -15.35
N TYR A 168 23.36 8.17 -15.39
CA TYR A 168 22.49 7.75 -14.29
C TYR A 168 21.49 6.67 -14.69
N VAL A 169 20.99 6.70 -15.91
CA VAL A 169 19.86 5.88 -16.34
C VAL A 169 20.31 4.83 -17.32
N ASP A 170 20.20 3.56 -16.93
CA ASP A 170 20.40 2.43 -17.84
C ASP A 170 19.06 2.10 -18.55
N GLU A 171 19.04 2.20 -19.89
CA GLU A 171 17.87 1.91 -20.71
C GLU A 171 17.34 0.48 -20.52
N LYS A 172 18.21 -0.47 -20.12
CA LYS A 172 17.78 -1.85 -19.80
C LYS A 172 16.88 -1.91 -18.58
N ILE A 173 17.02 -0.94 -17.65
CA ILE A 173 16.20 -0.86 -16.43
C ILE A 173 14.86 -0.20 -16.72
N ILE A 174 14.79 0.83 -17.57
CA ILE A 174 13.56 1.59 -17.83
C ILE A 174 12.57 0.87 -18.75
N GLN A 175 13.03 -0.01 -19.64
CA GLN A 175 12.22 -0.77 -20.62
C GLN A 175 11.40 0.09 -21.59
N PHE A 176 11.85 1.29 -21.88
CA PHE A 176 11.41 2.18 -22.95
C PHE A 176 12.54 3.14 -23.32
N ASN A 177 12.47 3.75 -24.50
CA ASN A 177 13.54 4.59 -24.98
C ASN A 177 13.28 6.05 -24.65
N LEU A 178 14.28 6.74 -24.10
CA LEU A 178 14.22 8.18 -23.83
C LEU A 178 14.62 8.99 -25.06
N PHE A 179 15.52 8.45 -25.89
CA PHE A 179 16.11 9.11 -27.04
C PHE A 179 16.08 8.21 -28.28
N GLY A 180 16.29 8.82 -29.47
CA GLY A 180 16.34 8.12 -30.76
C GLY A 180 14.96 7.94 -31.42
N ASP A 181 14.95 7.20 -32.53
CA ASP A 181 13.78 7.08 -33.42
C ASP A 181 12.53 6.44 -32.77
N ASN A 182 12.73 5.57 -31.78
CA ASN A 182 11.66 4.91 -31.05
C ASN A 182 11.48 5.46 -29.63
N ALA A 183 11.91 6.69 -29.38
CA ALA A 183 11.76 7.32 -28.06
C ALA A 183 10.31 7.63 -27.76
N GLU A 184 9.98 7.53 -26.48
CA GLU A 184 8.69 8.02 -25.98
C GLU A 184 8.55 9.53 -26.29
N PRO A 185 7.36 9.99 -26.70
CA PRO A 185 7.15 11.39 -27.06
C PRO A 185 7.32 12.34 -25.87
N THR A 186 6.97 11.85 -24.69
CA THR A 186 7.08 12.57 -23.42
C THR A 186 7.55 11.64 -22.32
N TRP A 187 8.33 12.17 -21.37
CA TRP A 187 8.79 11.42 -20.21
C TRP A 187 9.29 12.36 -19.12
N THR A 188 9.41 11.81 -17.89
CA THR A 188 10.01 12.53 -16.76
C THR A 188 10.93 11.60 -15.97
N VAL A 189 12.11 12.09 -15.62
CA VAL A 189 13.05 11.47 -14.68
C VAL A 189 13.12 12.33 -13.42
N SER A 190 12.85 11.74 -12.27
CA SER A 190 13.06 12.34 -10.95
C SER A 190 14.33 11.73 -10.37
N LEU A 191 15.45 12.46 -10.44
CA LEU A 191 16.78 12.01 -10.04
C LEU A 191 17.13 12.59 -8.66
N MET A 192 17.48 11.72 -7.73
CA MET A 192 17.94 12.06 -6.38
C MET A 192 19.43 11.76 -6.26
N THR A 193 20.22 12.76 -5.96
CA THR A 193 21.67 12.67 -5.78
C THR A 193 22.08 13.19 -4.40
N GLU A 194 23.31 12.91 -4.00
CA GLU A 194 23.82 13.26 -2.67
C GLU A 194 22.94 12.67 -1.56
N LEU A 195 22.84 11.33 -1.56
CA LEU A 195 21.94 10.61 -0.69
C LEU A 195 22.20 10.85 0.79
N LYS A 196 21.14 11.10 1.54
CA LYS A 196 21.16 11.28 3.00
C LYS A 196 21.22 9.93 3.74
N PRO A 197 21.62 9.92 5.02
CA PRO A 197 21.68 8.67 5.82
C PRO A 197 20.38 7.87 5.81
N LYS A 198 19.23 8.52 5.71
CA LYS A 198 17.92 7.87 5.67
C LYS A 198 17.71 6.99 4.44
N ALA A 199 18.38 7.28 3.32
CA ALA A 199 18.36 6.42 2.14
C ALA A 199 18.99 5.04 2.39
N ARG A 200 19.90 4.92 3.37
CA ARG A 200 20.55 3.66 3.76
C ARG A 200 19.59 2.69 4.45
N GLU A 201 18.46 3.18 4.95
CA GLU A 201 17.43 2.35 5.58
C GLU A 201 16.53 1.64 4.57
N ILE A 202 16.66 1.97 3.27
CA ILE A 202 15.87 1.35 2.20
C ILE A 202 16.30 -0.10 2.04
N LYS A 203 15.34 -1.00 2.24
CA LYS A 203 15.50 -2.42 1.96
C LYS A 203 14.75 -2.76 0.68
N ASN A 204 15.47 -3.16 -0.36
CA ASN A 204 14.93 -3.39 -1.71
C ASN A 204 13.75 -4.38 -1.69
N GLY A 205 13.82 -5.45 -0.91
CA GLY A 205 12.71 -6.41 -0.76
C GLY A 205 11.45 -5.77 -0.17
N ARG A 206 11.61 -4.94 0.88
CA ARG A 206 10.51 -4.21 1.48
C ARG A 206 9.91 -3.18 0.53
N LEU A 207 10.75 -2.43 -0.17
CA LEU A 207 10.30 -1.44 -1.14
C LEU A 207 9.55 -2.10 -2.30
N LYS A 208 10.09 -3.20 -2.87
CA LYS A 208 9.42 -3.98 -3.92
C LYS A 208 8.03 -4.45 -3.46
N TRP A 209 7.90 -4.93 -2.23
CA TRP A 209 6.60 -5.32 -1.67
C TRP A 209 5.64 -4.13 -1.53
N ILE A 210 6.11 -2.97 -1.04
CA ILE A 210 5.30 -1.75 -0.92
C ILE A 210 4.78 -1.34 -2.30
N LEU A 211 5.67 -1.26 -3.28
CA LEU A 211 5.33 -0.87 -4.66
C LEU A 211 4.34 -1.85 -5.31
N SER A 212 4.42 -3.15 -4.99
CA SER A 212 3.50 -4.17 -5.49
C SER A 212 2.13 -4.18 -4.81
N THR A 213 2.03 -3.59 -3.63
CA THR A 213 0.83 -3.69 -2.78
C THR A 213 0.11 -2.36 -2.63
N ALA A 214 0.86 -1.26 -2.52
CA ALA A 214 0.32 0.06 -2.20
C ALA A 214 -0.14 0.86 -3.42
N LEU A 215 0.16 0.39 -4.63
CA LEU A 215 -0.10 1.14 -5.86
C LEU A 215 -1.14 0.44 -6.74
N PRO A 216 -1.89 1.21 -7.56
CA PRO A 216 -2.88 0.65 -8.48
C PRO A 216 -2.17 0.01 -9.69
N LEU A 217 -1.74 -1.24 -9.56
CA LEU A 217 -1.17 -2.01 -10.67
C LEU A 217 -2.31 -2.48 -11.60
N ASN A 218 -2.85 -1.56 -12.37
CA ASN A 218 -3.88 -1.84 -13.38
C ASN A 218 -3.25 -2.36 -14.69
N PRO A 219 -3.97 -3.05 -15.57
CA PRO A 219 -3.44 -3.55 -16.83
C PRO A 219 -2.76 -2.49 -17.72
N GLY A 220 -3.15 -1.21 -17.58
CA GLY A 220 -2.55 -0.08 -18.32
C GLY A 220 -1.41 0.64 -17.60
N PHE A 221 -0.90 0.10 -16.47
CA PHE A 221 0.19 0.70 -15.71
C PHE A 221 1.21 -0.36 -15.34
N GLN A 222 2.37 -0.30 -15.98
CA GLN A 222 3.49 -1.22 -15.74
C GLN A 222 4.53 -0.53 -14.88
N LEU A 223 4.89 -1.16 -13.76
CA LEU A 223 5.93 -0.70 -12.85
C LEU A 223 7.10 -1.69 -12.87
N ASN A 224 8.32 -1.16 -13.02
CA ASN A 224 9.55 -1.91 -12.95
C ASN A 224 10.39 -1.43 -11.75
N PHE A 225 11.04 -2.34 -11.07
CA PHE A 225 11.97 -2.05 -9.98
C PHE A 225 13.32 -2.71 -10.27
N ASN A 226 14.37 -1.91 -10.43
CA ASN A 226 15.71 -2.36 -10.80
C ASN A 226 15.72 -3.30 -12.02
N GLY A 227 14.91 -2.98 -13.04
CA GLY A 227 14.78 -3.76 -14.27
C GLY A 227 13.80 -4.93 -14.23
N GLU A 228 13.31 -5.30 -13.03
CA GLU A 228 12.33 -6.36 -12.90
C GLU A 228 10.90 -5.80 -12.87
N LYS A 229 10.02 -6.39 -13.65
CA LYS A 229 8.60 -6.04 -13.62
C LYS A 229 7.99 -6.41 -12.27
N ILE A 230 7.34 -5.44 -11.65
CA ILE A 230 6.55 -5.69 -10.44
C ILE A 230 5.19 -6.25 -10.83
N GLU A 231 4.91 -7.45 -10.34
CA GLU A 231 3.58 -8.03 -10.39
C GLU A 231 2.87 -7.85 -9.05
N SER A 232 1.54 -7.72 -9.10
CA SER A 232 0.73 -7.75 -7.88
C SER A 232 1.07 -9.02 -7.08
N SER A 233 1.29 -8.86 -5.77
CA SER A 233 1.71 -9.97 -4.90
C SER A 233 0.71 -11.12 -4.96
N LYS A 234 1.04 -12.19 -5.70
CA LYS A 234 0.27 -13.43 -5.70
C LYS A 234 0.60 -14.20 -4.43
N ILE A 235 -0.42 -14.57 -3.69
CA ILE A 235 -0.29 -15.48 -2.56
C ILE A 235 -0.42 -16.90 -3.13
N ASN A 236 0.64 -17.70 -3.03
CA ASN A 236 0.67 -19.08 -3.50
C ASN A 236 0.06 -20.07 -2.49
N VAL A 237 -0.89 -19.63 -1.68
CA VAL A 237 -1.60 -20.48 -0.74
C VAL A 237 -2.99 -20.77 -1.29
N PRO A 238 -3.48 -22.01 -1.26
CA PRO A 238 -4.82 -22.36 -1.74
C PRO A 238 -5.89 -21.56 -1.00
N VAL A 239 -6.91 -21.15 -1.74
CA VAL A 239 -8.05 -20.40 -1.21
C VAL A 239 -9.11 -21.37 -0.72
N MET A 240 -9.43 -21.31 0.56
CA MET A 240 -10.50 -22.10 1.17
C MET A 240 -11.87 -21.54 0.79
N LYS A 241 -12.08 -20.22 0.89
CA LYS A 241 -13.33 -19.55 0.53
C LYS A 241 -13.16 -18.06 0.29
N LYS A 242 -14.01 -17.51 -0.60
CA LYS A 242 -14.15 -16.09 -0.86
C LYS A 242 -15.56 -15.59 -0.57
N TRP A 243 -15.66 -14.38 -0.06
CA TRP A 243 -16.89 -13.61 0.08
C TRP A 243 -16.70 -12.27 -0.62
N ILE A 244 -17.53 -11.98 -1.61
CA ILE A 244 -17.52 -10.70 -2.30
C ILE A 244 -18.41 -9.74 -1.52
N ILE A 245 -17.93 -8.53 -1.22
CA ILE A 245 -18.70 -7.49 -0.54
C ILE A 245 -19.90 -7.12 -1.39
N GLY A 246 -21.09 -7.12 -0.78
CA GLY A 246 -22.36 -6.82 -1.47
C GLY A 246 -22.99 -8.01 -2.21
N LYS A 247 -22.25 -9.10 -2.50
CA LYS A 247 -22.81 -10.29 -3.14
C LYS A 247 -23.29 -11.30 -2.10
N ASN A 248 -24.61 -11.52 -2.04
CA ASN A 248 -25.22 -12.39 -1.03
C ASN A 248 -24.76 -12.08 0.40
N ASP A 249 -24.63 -10.78 0.71
CA ASP A 249 -24.03 -10.28 1.91
C ASP A 249 -25.02 -10.24 3.06
N GLU A 250 -25.07 -11.31 3.84
CA GLU A 250 -25.99 -11.45 4.96
C GLU A 250 -25.68 -10.46 6.09
N THR A 251 -24.42 -10.06 6.24
CA THR A 251 -24.04 -9.07 7.25
C THR A 251 -24.52 -7.68 6.85
N ALA A 252 -24.35 -7.28 5.60
CA ALA A 252 -24.83 -5.98 5.10
C ALA A 252 -26.37 -5.90 5.19
N LYS A 253 -27.10 -6.96 4.81
CA LYS A 253 -28.58 -7.02 4.90
C LYS A 253 -29.12 -6.85 6.32
N LYS A 254 -28.35 -7.27 7.33
CA LYS A 254 -28.72 -7.13 8.75
C LYS A 254 -28.41 -5.77 9.34
N LEU A 255 -27.62 -4.96 8.63
CA LEU A 255 -27.31 -3.59 9.03
C LEU A 255 -28.38 -2.64 8.49
N LYS A 256 -29.14 -1.98 9.37
CA LYS A 256 -30.20 -1.02 8.98
C LYS A 256 -29.70 0.13 8.12
N THR A 257 -28.39 0.41 8.16
CA THR A 257 -27.72 1.53 7.48
C THR A 257 -26.98 1.10 6.24
N ALA A 258 -27.16 -0.13 5.75
CA ALA A 258 -26.43 -0.67 4.60
C ALA A 258 -27.37 -1.22 3.54
N GLU A 259 -27.07 -0.94 2.27
CA GLU A 259 -27.80 -1.40 1.09
C GLU A 259 -26.82 -2.08 0.11
N CYS A 260 -27.15 -3.30 -0.33
CA CYS A 260 -26.34 -3.99 -1.35
C CYS A 260 -26.79 -3.55 -2.76
N LYS A 261 -25.83 -3.16 -3.59
CA LYS A 261 -26.06 -2.72 -4.97
C LYS A 261 -25.24 -3.52 -5.96
N VAL A 262 -25.71 -3.56 -7.19
CA VAL A 262 -25.02 -4.21 -8.32
C VAL A 262 -24.97 -3.23 -9.47
N SER A 263 -23.77 -3.02 -10.03
CA SER A 263 -23.58 -2.35 -11.31
C SER A 263 -23.18 -3.36 -12.37
N LYS A 264 -23.64 -3.15 -13.62
CA LYS A 264 -23.21 -3.95 -14.77
C LYS A 264 -22.45 -3.02 -15.71
N GLU A 265 -21.19 -3.29 -15.91
CA GLU A 265 -20.32 -2.60 -16.86
C GLU A 265 -19.61 -3.68 -17.71
N ASP A 266 -19.66 -3.56 -19.05
CA ASP A 266 -19.01 -4.49 -19.99
C ASP A 266 -19.23 -5.99 -19.64
N ASP A 267 -20.47 -6.42 -19.42
CA ASP A 267 -20.88 -7.79 -19.03
C ASP A 267 -20.27 -8.31 -17.70
N LYS A 268 -19.64 -7.46 -16.92
CA LYS A 268 -19.14 -7.80 -15.58
C LYS A 268 -20.04 -7.21 -14.51
N GLU A 269 -20.50 -8.07 -13.60
CA GLU A 269 -21.24 -7.62 -12.41
C GLU A 269 -20.26 -7.18 -11.33
N GLN A 270 -20.39 -5.93 -10.90
CA GLN A 270 -19.67 -5.40 -9.75
C GLN A 270 -20.65 -5.17 -8.60
N TYR A 271 -20.31 -5.70 -7.44
CA TYR A 271 -21.15 -5.65 -6.24
C TYR A 271 -20.61 -4.61 -5.28
N PHE A 272 -21.50 -3.85 -4.64
CA PHE A 272 -21.18 -2.79 -3.70
C PHE A 272 -22.07 -2.86 -2.47
N VAL A 273 -21.60 -2.25 -1.40
CA VAL A 273 -22.41 -1.89 -0.23
C VAL A 273 -22.38 -0.39 -0.06
N ASP A 274 -23.57 0.20 -0.03
CA ASP A 274 -23.76 1.59 0.31
C ASP A 274 -24.20 1.70 1.77
N PHE A 275 -23.45 2.45 2.56
CA PHE A 275 -23.85 2.85 3.90
C PHE A 275 -24.47 4.24 3.85
N GLU A 276 -25.09 4.68 4.94
CA GLU A 276 -25.73 6.00 5.04
C GLU A 276 -24.78 7.14 4.65
N ASN A 277 -23.54 7.10 5.16
CA ASN A 277 -22.53 8.15 4.97
C ASN A 277 -21.30 7.70 4.17
N LEU A 278 -21.33 6.54 3.51
CA LEU A 278 -20.23 5.99 2.73
C LEU A 278 -20.79 5.10 1.62
N LYS A 279 -20.58 5.51 0.37
CA LYS A 279 -21.11 4.82 -0.81
C LYS A 279 -20.02 4.03 -1.55
N GLY A 280 -20.45 3.06 -2.35
CA GLY A 280 -19.59 2.36 -3.31
C GLY A 280 -18.53 1.46 -2.67
N VAL A 281 -18.74 0.99 -1.45
CA VAL A 281 -17.79 0.08 -0.80
C VAL A 281 -17.84 -1.29 -1.46
N HIS A 282 -16.70 -1.74 -1.97
CA HIS A 282 -16.59 -3.03 -2.65
C HIS A 282 -15.27 -3.74 -2.31
N GLY A 283 -15.18 -5.01 -2.66
CA GLY A 283 -13.99 -5.81 -2.39
C GLY A 283 -14.32 -7.24 -2.01
N GLU A 284 -13.40 -7.89 -1.29
CA GLU A 284 -13.55 -9.30 -0.96
C GLU A 284 -12.86 -9.69 0.35
N PHE A 285 -13.41 -10.70 1.01
CA PHE A 285 -12.79 -11.42 2.11
C PHE A 285 -12.32 -12.77 1.56
N ILE A 286 -11.04 -13.07 1.71
CA ILE A 286 -10.41 -14.29 1.22
C ILE A 286 -9.85 -15.05 2.41
N LEU A 287 -10.34 -16.27 2.62
CA LEU A 287 -9.82 -17.19 3.63
C LEU A 287 -8.96 -18.24 2.93
N TYR A 288 -7.73 -18.42 3.40
CA TYR A 288 -6.76 -19.38 2.87
C TYR A 288 -6.67 -20.63 3.75
N GLU A 289 -6.20 -21.73 3.18
CA GLU A 289 -6.05 -23.00 3.89
C GLU A 289 -4.97 -22.93 4.95
N ASP A 290 -3.83 -22.26 4.64
CA ASP A 290 -2.71 -22.12 5.55
C ASP A 290 -2.57 -20.70 6.12
N SER A 291 -1.81 -20.59 7.21
CA SER A 291 -1.48 -19.31 7.82
C SER A 291 -0.64 -18.45 6.86
N LEU A 292 -1.00 -17.19 6.73
CA LEU A 292 -0.25 -16.21 5.94
C LEU A 292 0.85 -15.52 6.75
N VAL A 293 0.99 -15.84 8.03
CA VAL A 293 1.95 -15.23 8.96
C VAL A 293 3.24 -16.03 9.04
N GLU A 294 3.16 -17.35 8.91
CA GLU A 294 4.28 -18.25 9.11
C GLU A 294 5.33 -18.15 7.99
N GLY A 295 6.61 -18.18 8.36
CA GLY A 295 7.75 -18.28 7.43
C GLY A 295 8.15 -16.99 6.71
N LYS A 296 7.58 -15.82 7.06
CA LYS A 296 7.92 -14.54 6.43
C LYS A 296 8.89 -13.75 7.29
N SER A 297 10.00 -13.32 6.68
CA SER A 297 10.87 -12.33 7.31
C SER A 297 10.10 -11.02 7.48
N SER A 298 10.40 -10.27 8.52
CA SER A 298 9.86 -8.92 8.75
C SER A 298 10.12 -7.97 7.56
N GLU A 299 10.99 -8.37 6.63
CA GLU A 299 11.33 -7.62 5.42
C GLU A 299 10.29 -7.72 4.31
N LEU A 300 9.47 -8.77 4.29
CA LEU A 300 8.52 -9.06 3.21
C LEU A 300 7.11 -8.57 3.52
N GLY A 301 6.88 -7.58 4.30
CA GLY A 301 5.57 -7.02 4.55
C GLY A 301 4.46 -8.02 4.92
N ARG A 302 3.28 -7.50 5.24
CA ARG A 302 2.14 -8.34 5.65
C ARG A 302 1.40 -8.95 4.46
N SER A 303 0.88 -10.15 4.64
CA SER A 303 0.02 -10.82 3.64
C SER A 303 -1.41 -11.03 4.12
N HIS A 304 -1.65 -10.94 5.43
CA HIS A 304 -2.94 -11.12 6.09
C HIS A 304 -3.49 -9.80 6.62
N GLY A 305 -4.74 -9.81 7.05
CA GLY A 305 -5.41 -8.66 7.65
C GLY A 305 -6.20 -7.83 6.65
N ILE A 306 -6.52 -6.60 7.04
CA ILE A 306 -7.35 -5.69 6.27
C ILE A 306 -6.46 -4.82 5.38
N PHE A 307 -6.83 -4.72 4.10
CA PHE A 307 -6.20 -3.88 3.08
C PHE A 307 -7.23 -2.85 2.61
N LEU A 308 -7.19 -1.65 3.17
CA LEU A 308 -8.06 -0.54 2.79
C LEU A 308 -7.45 0.19 1.60
N ILE A 309 -8.16 0.13 0.48
CA ILE A 309 -7.76 0.76 -0.77
C ILE A 309 -8.67 1.97 -1.02
N ILE A 310 -8.06 3.12 -1.27
CA ILE A 310 -8.75 4.35 -1.63
C ILE A 310 -8.13 4.87 -2.92
N ARG A 311 -8.95 4.99 -3.97
CA ARG A 311 -8.52 5.36 -5.33
C ARG A 311 -7.36 4.51 -5.85
N GLY A 312 -7.41 3.21 -5.58
CA GLY A 312 -6.40 2.25 -6.02
C GLY A 312 -5.12 2.22 -5.17
N ARG A 313 -5.00 3.05 -4.15
CA ARG A 313 -3.85 3.09 -3.24
C ARG A 313 -4.17 2.43 -1.90
N LEU A 314 -3.28 1.58 -1.41
CA LEU A 314 -3.37 1.02 -0.05
C LEU A 314 -3.04 2.11 0.98
N ILE A 315 -3.92 2.33 1.94
CA ILE A 315 -3.78 3.38 2.94
C ILE A 315 -3.14 2.87 4.24
N ASN A 316 -3.53 1.71 4.69
CA ASN A 316 -3.11 1.15 5.98
C ASN A 316 -1.96 0.14 5.83
N LEU A 317 -0.84 0.55 5.24
CA LEU A 317 0.27 -0.35 4.91
C LEU A 317 0.80 -1.12 6.13
N GLU A 318 1.01 -0.44 7.25
CA GLU A 318 1.56 -1.03 8.48
C GLU A 318 0.49 -1.53 9.46
N ASP A 319 -0.73 -1.03 9.36
CA ASP A 319 -1.83 -1.38 10.26
C ASP A 319 -2.78 -2.41 9.64
N ALA A 320 -2.65 -3.66 10.05
CA ALA A 320 -3.49 -4.75 9.58
C ALA A 320 -4.93 -4.70 10.08
N LEU A 321 -5.23 -3.86 11.07
CA LEU A 321 -6.49 -3.85 11.83
C LEU A 321 -7.29 -2.55 11.71
N LEU A 322 -6.81 -1.53 11.01
CA LEU A 322 -7.42 -0.20 10.92
C LEU A 322 -7.66 0.45 12.31
N GLY A 323 -6.72 0.26 13.23
CA GLY A 323 -6.83 0.74 14.61
C GLY A 323 -7.90 0.01 15.45
N MET A 324 -8.43 -1.12 14.98
CA MET A 324 -9.35 -1.94 15.77
C MET A 324 -8.60 -2.91 16.68
N ASP A 325 -9.27 -3.37 17.76
CA ASP A 325 -8.76 -4.44 18.60
C ASP A 325 -8.48 -5.71 17.80
N ALA A 326 -7.49 -6.48 18.24
CA ALA A 326 -7.09 -7.71 17.59
C ALA A 326 -8.28 -8.68 17.45
N PHE A 327 -8.45 -9.23 16.26
CA PHE A 327 -9.34 -10.36 16.05
C PHE A 327 -8.67 -11.62 16.62
N SER A 328 -8.93 -11.94 17.87
CA SER A 328 -8.33 -13.06 18.61
C SER A 328 -8.79 -14.41 18.04
N HIS A 329 -8.46 -14.73 16.79
CA HIS A 329 -8.86 -15.98 16.15
C HIS A 329 -7.89 -16.40 15.04
N GLY A 330 -7.55 -17.70 15.00
CA GLY A 330 -6.65 -18.28 13.97
C GLY A 330 -7.11 -18.07 12.52
N ALA A 331 -8.40 -17.82 12.29
CA ALA A 331 -8.91 -17.45 10.96
C ALA A 331 -8.36 -16.11 10.47
N PHE A 332 -8.05 -15.15 11.34
CA PHE A 332 -7.55 -13.84 10.93
C PHE A 332 -6.15 -13.95 10.31
N ASN A 333 -5.30 -14.81 10.86
CA ASN A 333 -3.96 -15.06 10.30
C ASN A 333 -3.99 -15.75 8.92
N ARG A 334 -5.16 -16.29 8.52
CA ARG A 334 -5.41 -16.91 7.22
C ARG A 334 -6.27 -16.03 6.31
N CYS A 335 -6.67 -14.84 6.79
CA CYS A 335 -7.62 -14.01 6.09
C CYS A 335 -6.94 -12.79 5.47
N ARG A 336 -7.28 -12.52 4.20
CA ARG A 336 -6.97 -11.26 3.51
C ARG A 336 -8.30 -10.58 3.20
N ILE A 337 -8.50 -9.38 3.73
CA ILE A 337 -9.70 -8.58 3.56
C ILE A 337 -9.32 -7.38 2.71
N ILE A 338 -9.79 -7.33 1.48
CA ILE A 338 -9.53 -6.23 0.55
C ILE A 338 -10.80 -5.38 0.48
N VAL A 339 -10.70 -4.11 0.82
CA VAL A 339 -11.81 -3.18 0.84
C VAL A 339 -11.46 -1.92 0.07
N ASN A 340 -12.24 -1.60 -0.94
CA ASN A 340 -12.17 -0.34 -1.66
C ASN A 340 -13.27 0.60 -1.15
N ALA A 341 -12.90 1.82 -0.78
CA ALA A 341 -13.80 2.82 -0.20
C ALA A 341 -13.38 4.24 -0.60
N ASP A 342 -13.56 4.59 -1.87
CA ASP A 342 -13.02 5.81 -2.49
C ASP A 342 -13.60 7.11 -1.89
N GLU A 343 -14.81 7.08 -1.36
CA GLU A 343 -15.40 8.26 -0.69
C GLU A 343 -14.68 8.65 0.61
N LEU A 344 -13.91 7.75 1.22
CA LEU A 344 -13.06 8.08 2.37
C LEU A 344 -11.85 8.96 2.01
N ASP A 345 -11.60 9.22 0.74
CA ASP A 345 -10.51 10.08 0.27
C ASP A 345 -10.49 11.46 0.95
N LYS A 346 -11.66 12.06 1.18
CA LYS A 346 -11.80 13.32 1.93
C LYS A 346 -11.45 13.25 3.41
N ASN A 347 -11.42 12.04 3.96
CA ASN A 347 -11.10 11.78 5.37
C ASN A 347 -9.66 11.32 5.59
N LEU A 348 -8.82 11.30 4.55
CA LEU A 348 -7.42 10.91 4.69
C LEU A 348 -6.62 11.90 5.56
N THR A 349 -5.61 11.37 6.25
CA THR A 349 -4.55 12.20 6.83
C THR A 349 -3.71 12.82 5.71
N SER A 350 -2.93 13.86 6.02
CA SER A 350 -2.04 14.53 5.05
C SER A 350 -0.97 13.57 4.49
N THR A 351 -0.53 12.60 5.28
CA THR A 351 0.42 11.53 4.89
C THR A 351 -0.23 10.45 4.04
N ARG A 352 -1.57 10.35 4.03
CA ARG A 352 -2.34 9.27 3.41
C ARG A 352 -1.98 7.86 3.91
N GLU A 353 -1.55 7.76 5.14
CA GLU A 353 -1.23 6.48 5.80
C GLU A 353 -2.35 6.01 6.71
N ALA A 354 -3.33 6.88 6.95
CA ALA A 354 -4.48 6.59 7.79
C ALA A 354 -5.71 7.40 7.36
N VAL A 355 -6.86 6.95 7.80
CA VAL A 355 -8.13 7.67 7.72
C VAL A 355 -8.41 8.31 9.07
N LYS A 356 -8.77 9.60 9.08
CA LYS A 356 -9.20 10.30 10.28
C LYS A 356 -10.46 9.65 10.84
N ASP A 357 -10.58 9.64 12.16
CA ASP A 357 -11.80 9.15 12.80
C ASP A 357 -13.01 9.98 12.32
N SER A 358 -13.98 9.26 11.80
CA SER A 358 -15.19 9.83 11.20
C SER A 358 -16.31 8.79 11.24
N GLN A 359 -17.57 9.25 11.18
CA GLN A 359 -18.72 8.36 11.16
C GLN A 359 -18.68 7.35 10.00
N PRO A 360 -18.35 7.74 8.73
CA PRO A 360 -18.22 6.80 7.63
C PRO A 360 -17.17 5.71 7.88
N PHE A 361 -16.02 6.09 8.44
CA PHE A 361 -14.95 5.15 8.73
C PHE A 361 -15.31 4.19 9.88
N SER A 362 -16.02 4.68 10.90
CA SER A 362 -16.53 3.86 11.99
C SER A 362 -17.56 2.83 11.51
N GLN A 363 -18.47 3.23 10.60
CA GLN A 363 -19.42 2.32 9.96
C GLN A 363 -18.72 1.21 9.17
N LEU A 364 -17.67 1.56 8.42
CA LEU A 364 -16.88 0.59 7.68
C LEU A 364 -16.17 -0.41 8.61
N LYS A 365 -15.53 0.08 9.67
CA LYS A 365 -14.87 -0.77 10.68
C LYS A 365 -15.88 -1.75 11.34
N GLU A 366 -17.03 -1.26 11.70
CA GLU A 366 -18.10 -2.08 12.30
C GLU A 366 -18.59 -3.18 11.34
N TYR A 367 -18.82 -2.82 10.07
CA TYR A 367 -19.21 -3.78 9.03
C TYR A 367 -18.14 -4.87 8.85
N ILE A 368 -16.87 -4.49 8.70
CA ILE A 368 -15.76 -5.44 8.52
C ILE A 368 -15.69 -6.40 9.70
N LYS A 369 -15.76 -5.88 10.93
CA LYS A 369 -15.74 -6.68 12.17
C LYS A 369 -16.90 -7.67 12.23
N LYS A 370 -18.11 -7.19 11.95
CA LYS A 370 -19.30 -8.05 11.93
C LYS A 370 -19.23 -9.12 10.85
N LYS A 371 -18.83 -8.78 9.64
CA LYS A 371 -18.71 -9.74 8.53
C LYS A 371 -17.65 -10.79 8.81
N PHE A 372 -16.49 -10.38 9.31
CA PHE A 372 -15.46 -11.33 9.71
C PHE A 372 -15.99 -12.33 10.77
N ASN A 373 -16.62 -11.84 11.84
CA ASN A 373 -17.08 -12.71 12.92
C ASN A 373 -18.25 -13.63 12.50
N ASN A 374 -19.23 -13.09 11.78
CA ASN A 374 -20.46 -13.81 11.46
C ASN A 374 -20.33 -14.77 10.28
N GLU A 375 -19.45 -14.48 9.33
CA GLU A 375 -19.33 -15.26 8.11
C GLU A 375 -17.99 -16.00 8.04
N VAL A 376 -16.84 -15.28 8.15
CA VAL A 376 -15.51 -15.87 7.95
C VAL A 376 -15.12 -16.78 9.12
N ARG A 377 -15.19 -16.25 10.35
CA ARG A 377 -14.84 -16.98 11.57
C ARG A 377 -15.74 -18.19 11.78
N LYS A 378 -17.04 -18.01 11.56
CA LYS A 378 -18.02 -19.10 11.67
C LYS A 378 -17.71 -20.21 10.68
N TYR A 379 -17.51 -19.86 9.42
CA TYR A 379 -17.15 -20.85 8.38
C TYR A 379 -15.86 -21.60 8.71
N TYR A 380 -14.81 -20.87 9.14
CA TYR A 380 -13.55 -21.50 9.53
C TYR A 380 -13.75 -22.49 10.69
N PHE A 381 -14.50 -22.12 11.69
CA PHE A 381 -14.80 -22.99 12.83
C PHE A 381 -15.56 -24.26 12.39
N ASP A 382 -16.58 -24.11 11.55
CA ASP A 382 -17.36 -25.24 11.02
C ASP A 382 -16.47 -26.20 10.22
N GLN A 383 -15.51 -25.67 9.42
CA GLN A 383 -14.54 -26.51 8.71
C GLN A 383 -13.59 -27.26 9.66
N GLN A 384 -13.12 -26.62 10.73
CA GLN A 384 -12.27 -27.28 11.72
C GLN A 384 -13.02 -28.44 12.42
N LEU A 385 -14.25 -28.23 12.81
CA LEU A 385 -15.09 -29.29 13.39
C LEU A 385 -15.24 -30.47 12.44
N GLN A 386 -15.55 -30.21 11.16
CA GLN A 386 -15.67 -31.28 10.15
C GLN A 386 -14.36 -32.06 9.94
N MET A 387 -13.22 -31.34 9.97
CA MET A 387 -11.90 -31.99 9.88
C MET A 387 -11.59 -32.86 11.10
N GLU A 388 -11.93 -32.39 12.30
CA GLU A 388 -11.77 -33.16 13.54
C GLU A 388 -12.67 -34.40 13.55
N GLU A 389 -13.94 -34.27 13.13
CA GLU A 389 -14.84 -35.40 12.98
C GLU A 389 -14.30 -36.44 12.01
N LYS A 390 -13.83 -36.02 10.83
CA LYS A 390 -13.21 -36.93 9.84
C LYS A 390 -11.98 -37.62 10.41
N LYS A 391 -11.12 -36.91 11.12
CA LYS A 391 -9.95 -37.48 11.81
C LYS A 391 -10.37 -38.50 12.87
N SER A 392 -11.39 -38.20 13.65
CA SER A 392 -11.91 -39.12 14.67
C SER A 392 -12.52 -40.37 14.05
N VAL A 393 -13.24 -40.25 12.94
CA VAL A 393 -13.79 -41.38 12.18
C VAL A 393 -12.66 -42.24 11.58
N SER A 394 -11.65 -41.62 10.98
CA SER A 394 -10.51 -42.34 10.41
C SER A 394 -9.69 -43.03 11.51
N SER A 395 -9.53 -42.44 12.67
CA SER A 395 -8.90 -43.06 13.85
C SER A 395 -9.71 -44.25 14.36
N ARG A 396 -11.04 -44.14 14.42
CA ARG A 396 -11.93 -45.27 14.80
C ARG A 396 -11.86 -46.39 13.77
N MET A 397 -11.87 -46.08 12.46
CA MET A 397 -11.69 -47.07 11.41
C MET A 397 -10.33 -47.77 11.48
N ALA A 398 -9.26 -47.05 11.74
CA ALA A 398 -7.94 -47.60 11.96
C ALA A 398 -7.87 -48.53 13.19
N GLN A 399 -8.53 -48.11 14.30
CA GLN A 399 -8.67 -48.97 15.49
C GLN A 399 -9.50 -50.23 15.21
N THR A 400 -10.61 -50.09 14.46
CA THR A 400 -11.43 -51.25 14.07
C THR A 400 -10.69 -52.17 13.13
N SER A 401 -9.91 -51.64 12.18
CA SER A 401 -9.05 -52.39 11.28
C SER A 401 -7.92 -53.12 12.05
N TYR A 402 -7.39 -52.49 13.08
CA TYR A 402 -6.38 -53.07 13.95
C TYR A 402 -6.97 -54.21 14.78
N LEU A 403 -8.17 -54.07 15.33
CA LEU A 403 -8.89 -55.10 16.09
C LEU A 403 -9.29 -56.31 15.24
N THR A 404 -9.58 -56.09 13.96
CA THR A 404 -9.88 -57.17 12.99
C THR A 404 -8.62 -57.82 12.41
N SER A 405 -7.45 -57.17 12.48
CA SER A 405 -6.17 -57.82 12.22
C SER A 405 -5.88 -58.78 13.36
N LYS A 406 -5.68 -60.07 13.08
CA LYS A 406 -5.52 -61.21 14.00
C LYS A 406 -4.41 -61.06 15.06
N LYS A 407 -4.35 -59.96 15.78
CA LYS A 407 -3.53 -59.85 16.98
C LYS A 407 -4.26 -60.48 18.14
N PRO A 408 -3.54 -61.25 18.99
CA PRO A 408 -4.15 -61.92 20.13
C PRO A 408 -4.86 -60.88 21.02
N ILE A 409 -6.06 -61.19 21.46
CA ILE A 409 -6.82 -60.43 22.48
C ILE A 409 -5.95 -60.12 23.68
N TYR A 410 -5.02 -61.01 23.99
CA TYR A 410 -4.03 -60.86 25.05
C TYR A 410 -3.20 -59.54 24.93
N ASP A 411 -2.66 -59.21 23.76
CA ASP A 411 -1.87 -57.97 23.57
C ASP A 411 -2.73 -56.72 23.76
N PHE A 412 -3.99 -56.79 23.37
CA PHE A 412 -4.94 -55.68 23.55
C PHE A 412 -5.26 -55.49 25.04
N VAL A 413 -5.55 -56.58 25.73
CA VAL A 413 -5.88 -56.55 27.20
C VAL A 413 -4.64 -56.07 27.97
N GLN A 414 -3.45 -56.52 27.64
CA GLN A 414 -2.22 -56.14 28.31
C GLN A 414 -1.88 -54.65 28.11
N ASN A 415 -2.01 -54.14 26.89
CA ASN A 415 -1.76 -52.73 26.63
C ASN A 415 -2.84 -51.82 27.23
N PHE A 416 -4.10 -52.25 27.22
CA PHE A 416 -5.21 -51.48 27.81
C PHE A 416 -5.16 -51.48 29.35
N TYR A 417 -4.97 -52.63 29.97
CA TYR A 417 -4.95 -52.73 31.45
C TYR A 417 -3.67 -52.19 32.07
N LEU A 418 -2.51 -52.45 31.49
CA LEU A 418 -1.25 -51.97 32.03
C LEU A 418 -1.05 -50.47 31.85
N SER A 419 -1.48 -49.90 30.75
CA SER A 419 -1.30 -48.47 30.49
C SER A 419 -2.30 -47.57 31.18
N GLN A 420 -3.56 -48.05 31.39
CA GLN A 420 -4.64 -47.20 31.87
C GLN A 420 -5.06 -47.49 33.33
N ILE A 421 -4.95 -48.72 33.79
CA ILE A 421 -5.52 -49.10 35.08
C ILE A 421 -4.44 -49.56 36.09
N LEU A 422 -3.48 -50.31 35.68
CA LEU A 422 -2.47 -50.87 36.62
C LEU A 422 -1.29 -49.92 36.88
N ASN A 423 -0.92 -49.07 35.94
CA ASN A 423 0.15 -48.10 36.14
C ASN A 423 -0.07 -47.11 37.29
N PRO A 424 -1.25 -46.50 37.46
CA PRO A 424 -1.51 -45.62 38.61
C PRO A 424 -1.48 -46.36 39.94
N ILE A 425 -1.90 -47.60 39.97
CA ILE A 425 -1.98 -48.40 41.20
C ILE A 425 -0.60 -48.87 41.68
N LEU A 426 0.34 -49.09 40.75
CA LEU A 426 1.70 -49.50 41.10
C LEU A 426 2.64 -48.33 41.45
N ILE A 427 2.28 -47.10 41.07
CA ILE A 427 3.07 -45.90 41.35
C ILE A 427 2.78 -45.33 42.74
N ASP A 428 1.55 -45.53 43.28
CA ASP A 428 1.13 -44.97 44.57
C ASP A 428 1.32 -45.92 45.78
N LYS A 429 1.93 -47.09 45.60
CA LYS A 429 2.33 -47.90 46.74
C LYS A 429 3.84 -48.08 46.73
N PRO A 430 4.56 -47.44 47.67
CA PRO A 430 5.91 -47.82 47.98
C PRO A 430 5.83 -49.28 48.49
N LEU A 431 6.63 -50.12 47.90
CA LEU A 431 6.89 -51.47 48.45
C LEU A 431 7.68 -51.26 49.72
N ASP A 432 7.03 -51.51 50.89
CA ASP A 432 7.70 -51.72 52.15
C ASP A 432 8.53 -53.03 52.12
#